data_555e83b53d0dfb459f947da8c6546cfb
#
_entry.id   555e83b53d0dfb459f947da8c6546cfb
#
_cell.length_a   1.000
_cell.length_b   1.000
_cell.length_c   1.000
_cell.angle_alpha   90.00
_cell.angle_beta   90.00
_cell.angle_gamma   90.00
#
_symmetry.space_group_name_H-M   'P 1'
#
loop_
_entity.id
_entity.type
_entity.pdbx_description
1 polymer ?
#
loop_
_entity_poly.entity_id
_entity_poly.type
_entity_poly.pdbx_seq_one_letter_code
_entity_poly.pdbx_strand_id
1 'polypeptide(L)'
;MRTSILAREREMIFLCGLGVAACSSAPATTETSEHALSAGSGVLKSKQSPLLWSGTVGPEDAPVGGEPPECAGVPCDHFQLEINLPAGTFSSHNRSGGVQVALRWRGEFDTLHLWVYKDGALRAASPGIIATSQSALISAPENGTYDVWVAWEPTYNISESLSYEALAEVEFSPAIHPTRRLLPDLAFRSTERISFDTPSFPIFEADPPPGSSCFLSEMEEDGAQNCLRFDQIIANEAQGPLELSFTIPPGSEEHHFDVEQRVYSSDGSFADQPGGEVEFHGIHGHYHYSSFATTELWASNETGTKLGTAPLTDAQKVSFCIADIRIDKWAEKGDGPRTYMAPDCLFPAYSDEAGDHFRQGLTGGWEDVYDWYIPDQYIEVTGVADGFYRLEFCADPENGIEEVNEDNNCLANHIRLSNMGTSEQQVEVLGQVD
;
A
#
# COMPACT_ATOMS: atom_id res chain seq x y z
N MET A 1 32.63 27.24 30.05
CA MET A 1 33.28 26.01 30.54
C MET A 1 32.96 24.91 29.57
N ARG A 2 34.01 24.42 28.90
CA ARG A 2 33.92 23.31 27.93
C ARG A 2 33.96 22.00 28.71
N THR A 3 33.14 21.02 28.37
CA THR A 3 33.39 19.63 28.74
C THR A 3 32.95 18.72 27.60
N SER A 4 33.95 18.10 27.01
CA SER A 4 33.91 17.06 25.99
C SER A 4 33.44 15.73 26.57
N ILE A 5 32.63 14.97 25.81
CA ILE A 5 32.33 13.56 26.12
C ILE A 5 32.87 12.71 24.96
N LEU A 6 33.78 11.81 25.35
CA LEU A 6 34.50 10.84 24.55
C LEU A 6 33.59 9.67 24.12
N ALA A 7 33.68 9.31 22.85
CA ALA A 7 33.20 8.04 22.31
C ALA A 7 34.02 6.84 22.87
N ARG A 8 33.33 5.76 23.20
CA ARG A 8 33.94 4.47 23.52
C ARG A 8 33.63 3.49 22.39
N GLU A 9 34.63 3.21 21.61
CA GLU A 9 34.67 2.03 20.74
C GLU A 9 34.84 0.76 21.62
N ARG A 10 34.08 -0.28 21.33
CA ARG A 10 34.27 -1.64 21.86
C ARG A 10 34.85 -2.51 20.76
N GLU A 11 36.13 -2.78 20.85
CA GLU A 11 36.76 -3.88 20.12
C GLU A 11 36.26 -5.23 20.64
N MET A 12 35.84 -6.10 19.75
CA MET A 12 35.52 -7.50 20.04
C MET A 12 36.65 -8.36 19.49
N ILE A 13 37.47 -8.87 20.44
CA ILE A 13 38.55 -9.78 20.14
C ILE A 13 37.99 -11.19 19.95
N PHE A 14 38.16 -11.75 18.76
CA PHE A 14 37.97 -13.19 18.51
C PHE A 14 39.28 -13.95 18.67
N LEU A 15 39.32 -14.87 19.64
CA LEU A 15 40.39 -15.87 19.76
C LEU A 15 40.14 -16.98 18.72
N CYS A 16 41.09 -17.14 17.80
CA CYS A 16 41.13 -18.25 16.89
C CYS A 16 42.08 -19.31 17.38
N GLY A 17 41.53 -20.49 17.74
CA GLY A 17 42.31 -21.68 18.12
C GLY A 17 42.91 -22.39 16.87
N LEU A 18 44.13 -22.86 17.04
CA LEU A 18 44.94 -23.54 16.05
C LEU A 18 44.31 -24.82 15.51
N GLY A 19 44.12 -24.89 14.17
CA GLY A 19 43.86 -26.12 13.41
C GLY A 19 44.34 -25.92 11.99
N VAL A 20 45.44 -26.58 11.61
CA VAL A 20 46.08 -26.49 10.29
C VAL A 20 45.23 -27.27 9.28
N ALA A 21 44.53 -26.57 8.40
CA ALA A 21 44.03 -27.12 7.15
C ALA A 21 44.19 -26.05 6.02
N ALA A 22 44.93 -26.42 5.01
CA ALA A 22 45.20 -25.55 3.87
C ALA A 22 43.92 -25.27 3.07
N CYS A 23 43.41 -24.06 3.18
CA CYS A 23 42.37 -23.56 2.25
C CYS A 23 43.06 -22.83 1.09
N SER A 24 42.95 -23.45 -0.09
CA SER A 24 43.22 -22.81 -1.36
C SER A 24 42.26 -21.65 -1.56
N SER A 25 42.75 -20.44 -1.52
CA SER A 25 41.98 -19.23 -1.85
C SER A 25 41.84 -19.16 -3.36
N ALA A 26 40.65 -19.54 -3.88
CA ALA A 26 40.24 -19.03 -5.18
C ALA A 26 40.05 -17.51 -5.09
N PRO A 27 40.47 -16.72 -6.07
CA PRO A 27 40.23 -15.29 -6.05
C PRO A 27 38.72 -15.04 -6.11
N ALA A 28 38.22 -14.31 -5.13
CA ALA A 28 36.89 -13.74 -5.21
C ALA A 28 36.84 -12.84 -6.46
N THR A 29 36.12 -13.28 -7.45
CA THR A 29 35.71 -12.39 -8.55
C THR A 29 34.78 -11.38 -7.92
N THR A 30 35.30 -10.18 -7.68
CA THR A 30 34.51 -8.98 -7.47
C THR A 30 33.65 -8.82 -8.72
N GLU A 31 32.39 -9.22 -8.66
CA GLU A 31 31.41 -8.77 -9.63
C GLU A 31 31.38 -7.25 -9.49
N THR A 32 31.97 -6.58 -10.47
CA THR A 32 31.84 -5.16 -10.65
C THR A 32 30.34 -4.87 -10.82
N SER A 33 29.76 -4.16 -9.87
CA SER A 33 28.46 -3.55 -10.05
C SER A 33 28.48 -2.79 -11.38
N GLU A 34 27.68 -3.25 -12.36
CA GLU A 34 27.47 -2.49 -13.57
C GLU A 34 26.91 -1.14 -13.14
N HIS A 35 27.64 -0.07 -13.47
CA HIS A 35 27.21 1.27 -13.14
C HIS A 35 25.90 1.56 -13.87
N ALA A 36 24.91 2.08 -13.14
CA ALA A 36 23.69 2.59 -13.71
C ALA A 36 24.03 3.60 -14.82
N LEU A 37 23.40 3.45 -15.98
CA LEU A 37 23.58 4.36 -17.09
C LEU A 37 22.95 5.72 -16.73
N SER A 38 23.69 6.80 -16.81
CA SER A 38 23.13 8.16 -16.74
C SER A 38 22.82 8.66 -18.16
N ALA A 39 22.12 7.86 -18.96
CA ALA A 39 21.82 8.16 -20.34
C ALA A 39 20.31 8.09 -20.57
N GLY A 40 19.76 9.00 -21.37
CA GLY A 40 18.34 9.05 -21.69
C GLY A 40 17.81 7.85 -22.50
N SER A 41 18.56 6.74 -22.63
CA SER A 41 18.09 5.50 -23.27
C SER A 41 18.87 4.25 -22.88
N GLY A 42 18.20 3.09 -22.96
CA GLY A 42 18.82 1.78 -22.72
C GLY A 42 18.05 0.64 -23.36
N VAL A 43 18.66 -0.55 -23.44
CA VAL A 43 18.09 -1.72 -24.11
C VAL A 43 17.99 -2.91 -23.17
N LEU A 44 16.80 -3.40 -22.90
CA LEU A 44 16.55 -4.63 -22.18
C LEU A 44 16.59 -5.80 -23.16
N LYS A 45 17.64 -6.65 -23.08
CA LYS A 45 17.89 -7.77 -24.03
C LYS A 45 17.76 -9.14 -23.39
N SER A 46 17.73 -9.22 -22.08
CA SER A 46 17.83 -10.49 -21.36
C SER A 46 16.71 -10.65 -20.36
N LYS A 47 16.25 -11.88 -20.21
CA LYS A 47 15.32 -12.30 -19.15
C LYS A 47 16.01 -12.44 -17.78
N GLN A 48 17.33 -12.42 -17.73
CA GLN A 48 18.13 -12.76 -16.55
C GLN A 48 18.96 -11.58 -16.03
N SER A 49 19.00 -10.49 -16.78
CA SER A 49 19.79 -9.32 -16.42
C SER A 49 18.92 -8.07 -16.52
N PRO A 50 18.64 -7.39 -15.41
CA PRO A 50 17.91 -6.14 -15.45
C PRO A 50 18.71 -5.06 -16.19
N LEU A 51 18.02 -4.11 -16.79
CA LEU A 51 18.58 -2.86 -17.25
C LEU A 51 18.52 -1.87 -16.10
N LEU A 52 19.65 -1.31 -15.69
CA LEU A 52 19.73 -0.33 -14.61
C LEU A 52 20.07 1.03 -15.18
N TRP A 53 19.44 2.09 -14.68
CA TRP A 53 19.81 3.47 -14.96
C TRP A 53 19.55 4.37 -13.75
N SER A 54 20.01 5.60 -13.82
CA SER A 54 19.69 6.64 -12.85
C SER A 54 19.28 7.90 -13.58
N GLY A 55 18.43 8.68 -12.97
CA GLY A 55 17.97 9.95 -13.47
C GLY A 55 17.95 11.00 -12.36
N THR A 56 17.68 12.21 -12.78
CA THR A 56 17.51 13.35 -11.89
C THR A 56 16.35 14.18 -12.44
N VAL A 57 15.46 14.60 -11.58
CA VAL A 57 14.37 15.50 -11.92
C VAL A 57 14.40 16.70 -11.00
N GLY A 58 14.22 17.89 -11.55
CA GLY A 58 14.32 19.13 -10.80
C GLY A 58 13.56 20.29 -11.43
N PRO A 59 13.44 21.43 -10.73
CA PRO A 59 12.65 22.56 -11.17
C PRO A 59 13.10 23.19 -12.48
N GLU A 60 14.32 22.91 -12.92
CA GLU A 60 14.89 23.38 -14.19
C GLU A 60 14.54 22.45 -15.38
N ASP A 61 14.04 21.24 -15.11
CA ASP A 61 13.63 20.28 -16.13
C ASP A 61 12.24 20.63 -16.64
N ALA A 62 12.18 21.78 -17.32
CA ALA A 62 10.94 22.23 -17.94
C ALA A 62 10.60 21.35 -19.14
N PRO A 63 9.31 21.11 -19.37
CA PRO A 63 8.81 20.33 -20.49
C PRO A 63 9.40 20.75 -21.85
N VAL A 64 9.90 19.78 -22.61
CA VAL A 64 10.62 20.02 -23.89
C VAL A 64 9.74 19.84 -25.13
N GLY A 65 8.46 19.59 -24.98
CA GLY A 65 7.50 19.37 -26.06
C GLY A 65 7.46 17.89 -26.52
N GLY A 66 6.24 17.36 -26.61
CA GLY A 66 6.01 15.94 -26.91
C GLY A 66 5.81 15.06 -25.66
N GLU A 67 5.71 15.68 -24.52
CA GLU A 67 5.44 15.04 -23.24
C GLU A 67 4.00 14.60 -23.11
N PRO A 68 3.75 13.57 -22.28
CA PRO A 68 2.42 13.16 -21.92
C PRO A 68 1.71 14.23 -21.07
N PRO A 69 0.38 14.22 -21.01
CA PRO A 69 -0.41 15.18 -20.21
C PRO A 69 0.03 15.28 -18.74
N GLU A 70 0.53 14.19 -18.18
CA GLU A 70 0.99 14.07 -16.78
C GLU A 70 2.23 14.90 -16.48
N CYS A 71 3.00 15.27 -17.50
CA CYS A 71 4.14 16.18 -17.38
C CYS A 71 3.76 17.65 -17.58
N ALA A 72 2.51 17.96 -17.85
CA ALA A 72 2.09 19.32 -18.11
C ALA A 72 2.17 20.19 -16.85
N GLY A 73 3.21 21.03 -16.78
CA GLY A 73 3.40 21.99 -15.70
C GLY A 73 4.14 21.44 -14.47
N VAL A 74 4.62 20.20 -14.53
CA VAL A 74 5.49 19.60 -13.52
C VAL A 74 6.85 19.20 -14.13
N PRO A 75 7.94 19.20 -13.36
CA PRO A 75 9.24 18.70 -13.83
C PRO A 75 9.17 17.21 -14.19
N CYS A 76 9.67 16.83 -15.36
CA CYS A 76 9.71 15.45 -15.83
C CYS A 76 11.07 15.08 -16.39
N ASP A 77 11.55 13.90 -16.05
CA ASP A 77 12.68 13.23 -16.70
C ASP A 77 12.17 12.17 -17.68
N HIS A 78 12.91 11.93 -18.75
CA HIS A 78 12.53 11.04 -19.84
C HIS A 78 13.62 10.02 -20.14
N PHE A 79 13.26 8.75 -20.16
CA PHE A 79 14.14 7.64 -20.53
C PHE A 79 13.51 6.80 -21.64
N GLN A 80 14.26 6.52 -22.72
CA GLN A 80 13.83 5.60 -23.77
C GLN A 80 14.26 4.17 -23.47
N LEU A 81 13.30 3.34 -23.11
CA LEU A 81 13.48 1.90 -22.87
C LEU A 81 13.23 1.12 -24.18
N GLU A 82 14.27 0.59 -24.80
CA GLU A 82 14.13 -0.38 -25.89
C GLU A 82 13.96 -1.79 -25.31
N ILE A 83 12.82 -2.40 -25.53
CA ILE A 83 12.59 -3.81 -25.20
C ILE A 83 12.94 -4.63 -26.45
N ASN A 84 13.95 -5.48 -26.34
CA ASN A 84 14.42 -6.36 -27.43
C ASN A 84 14.66 -7.78 -26.89
N LEU A 85 13.57 -8.44 -26.52
CA LEU A 85 13.56 -9.76 -25.93
C LEU A 85 13.38 -10.83 -27.00
N PRO A 86 13.85 -12.07 -26.77
CA PRO A 86 13.66 -13.18 -27.69
C PRO A 86 12.17 -13.41 -28.01
N ALA A 87 11.87 -13.74 -29.26
CA ALA A 87 10.51 -14.06 -29.68
C ALA A 87 9.89 -15.12 -28.77
N GLY A 88 8.62 -14.93 -28.41
CA GLY A 88 7.91 -15.85 -27.54
C GLY A 88 8.29 -15.78 -26.05
N THR A 89 8.95 -14.70 -25.61
CA THR A 89 9.29 -14.52 -24.19
C THR A 89 8.07 -14.63 -23.30
N PHE A 90 6.94 -14.05 -23.67
CA PHE A 90 5.69 -14.06 -22.91
C PHE A 90 4.59 -14.94 -23.53
N SER A 91 4.84 -15.60 -24.67
CA SER A 91 3.85 -16.39 -25.39
C SER A 91 3.95 -17.91 -25.18
N SER A 92 4.83 -18.39 -24.33
CA SER A 92 4.91 -19.83 -24.00
C SER A 92 3.73 -20.19 -23.08
N HIS A 93 3.04 -21.27 -23.38
CA HIS A 93 1.79 -21.79 -22.81
C HIS A 93 1.66 -21.83 -21.27
N ASN A 94 2.67 -21.44 -20.52
CA ASN A 94 2.71 -21.52 -19.07
C ASN A 94 3.42 -20.33 -18.40
N ARG A 95 3.58 -19.19 -19.09
CA ARG A 95 4.22 -18.00 -18.48
C ARG A 95 3.58 -16.73 -19.00
N SER A 96 2.57 -16.26 -18.32
CA SER A 96 2.24 -14.85 -18.35
C SER A 96 3.34 -14.06 -17.64
N GLY A 97 3.49 -12.81 -17.98
CA GLY A 97 4.50 -11.94 -17.36
C GLY A 97 4.64 -10.65 -18.15
N GLY A 98 5.58 -9.85 -17.78
CA GLY A 98 5.78 -8.54 -18.36
C GLY A 98 7.20 -8.03 -18.18
N VAL A 99 7.37 -6.76 -18.42
CA VAL A 99 8.55 -6.00 -18.03
C VAL A 99 8.15 -5.05 -16.93
N GLN A 100 8.69 -5.26 -15.74
CA GLN A 100 8.54 -4.35 -14.63
C GLN A 100 9.53 -3.20 -14.80
N VAL A 101 9.05 -1.98 -14.66
CA VAL A 101 9.87 -0.78 -14.53
C VAL A 101 9.70 -0.29 -13.10
N ALA A 102 10.79 -0.17 -12.36
CA ALA A 102 10.75 0.27 -10.97
C ALA A 102 11.70 1.45 -10.74
N LEU A 103 11.30 2.35 -9.84
CA LEU A 103 12.05 3.51 -9.39
C LEU A 103 12.24 3.43 -7.88
N ARG A 104 13.35 3.97 -7.40
CA ARG A 104 13.52 4.31 -5.98
C ARG A 104 14.35 5.58 -5.83
N TRP A 105 14.06 6.33 -4.78
CA TRP A 105 14.73 7.58 -4.47
C TRP A 105 14.89 7.76 -2.95
N ARG A 106 15.56 8.84 -2.56
CA ARG A 106 15.69 9.22 -1.15
C ARG A 106 14.99 10.56 -0.95
N GLY A 107 14.08 10.62 -0.01
CA GLY A 107 13.31 11.81 0.33
C GLY A 107 11.91 11.38 0.79
N GLU A 108 11.63 11.52 2.08
CA GLU A 108 10.37 11.04 2.70
C GLU A 108 9.15 11.88 2.27
N PHE A 109 9.37 13.07 1.69
CA PHE A 109 8.32 14.02 1.32
C PHE A 109 8.25 14.30 -0.18
N ASP A 110 9.09 13.65 -0.98
CA ASP A 110 9.11 13.82 -2.42
C ASP A 110 8.36 12.69 -3.10
N THR A 111 7.47 13.03 -4.02
CA THR A 111 6.70 12.05 -4.78
C THR A 111 7.20 12.01 -6.22
N LEU A 112 7.60 10.84 -6.68
CA LEU A 112 7.84 10.56 -8.09
C LEU A 112 6.71 9.70 -8.64
N HIS A 113 6.23 10.05 -9.82
CA HIS A 113 5.25 9.31 -10.58
C HIS A 113 5.93 8.65 -11.77
N LEU A 114 5.51 7.45 -12.10
CA LEU A 114 6.06 6.66 -13.20
C LEU A 114 5.00 6.42 -14.27
N TRP A 115 5.30 6.81 -15.51
CA TRP A 115 4.43 6.62 -16.67
C TRP A 115 5.22 5.96 -17.80
N VAL A 116 4.64 4.95 -18.44
CA VAL A 116 5.27 4.24 -19.54
C VAL A 116 4.36 4.24 -20.76
N TYR A 117 4.84 4.83 -21.84
CA TYR A 117 4.11 4.97 -23.11
C TYR A 117 4.77 4.15 -24.22
N LYS A 118 3.98 3.74 -25.19
CA LYS A 118 4.45 3.24 -26.50
C LYS A 118 3.55 3.80 -27.60
N ASP A 119 4.18 4.41 -28.59
CA ASP A 119 3.50 5.03 -29.72
C ASP A 119 2.39 6.03 -29.30
N GLY A 120 2.64 6.77 -28.21
CA GLY A 120 1.71 7.75 -27.64
C GLY A 120 0.57 7.15 -26.81
N ALA A 121 0.51 5.82 -26.64
CA ALA A 121 -0.49 5.17 -25.80
C ALA A 121 0.11 4.75 -24.46
N LEU A 122 -0.55 5.05 -23.36
CA LEU A 122 -0.18 4.60 -22.01
C LEU A 122 -0.21 3.08 -21.95
N ARG A 123 0.86 2.48 -21.40
CA ARG A 123 1.02 1.04 -21.27
C ARG A 123 1.13 0.57 -19.83
N ALA A 124 1.70 1.39 -18.97
CA ALA A 124 1.80 1.13 -17.55
C ALA A 124 1.98 2.44 -16.81
N ALA A 125 1.52 2.52 -15.58
CA ALA A 125 1.67 3.69 -14.74
C ALA A 125 1.78 3.29 -13.26
N SER A 126 2.46 4.11 -12.50
CA SER A 126 2.47 4.07 -11.04
C SER A 126 2.46 5.52 -10.55
N PRO A 127 1.28 6.15 -10.46
CA PRO A 127 1.15 7.45 -9.80
C PRO A 127 1.34 7.25 -8.30
N GLY A 128 2.24 8.01 -7.66
CA GLY A 128 2.59 7.81 -6.26
C GLY A 128 2.06 8.89 -5.34
N ILE A 129 1.75 8.55 -4.09
CA ILE A 129 1.72 9.49 -2.97
C ILE A 129 2.65 8.95 -1.88
N ILE A 130 3.53 9.82 -1.35
CA ILE A 130 4.39 9.60 -0.16
C ILE A 130 5.00 8.18 -0.13
N ALA A 131 5.87 7.89 -1.09
CA ALA A 131 6.62 6.65 -1.16
C ALA A 131 8.04 6.95 -1.64
N THR A 132 8.99 6.12 -1.29
CA THR A 132 10.38 6.21 -1.77
C THR A 132 10.68 5.24 -2.91
N SER A 133 9.64 4.59 -3.44
CA SER A 133 9.72 3.68 -4.59
C SER A 133 8.41 3.63 -5.36
N GLN A 134 8.50 3.37 -6.67
CA GLN A 134 7.36 3.16 -7.57
C GLN A 134 7.68 2.03 -8.53
N SER A 135 6.65 1.29 -8.97
CA SER A 135 6.82 0.30 -10.02
C SER A 135 5.59 0.17 -10.91
N ALA A 136 5.80 -0.10 -12.18
CA ALA A 136 4.76 -0.29 -13.18
C ALA A 136 5.08 -1.52 -14.05
N LEU A 137 4.10 -2.38 -14.28
CA LEU A 137 4.25 -3.60 -15.08
C LEU A 137 3.69 -3.39 -16.50
N ILE A 138 4.55 -3.51 -17.49
CA ILE A 138 4.13 -3.57 -18.90
C ILE A 138 3.79 -5.03 -19.20
N SER A 139 2.51 -5.38 -19.21
CA SER A 139 2.04 -6.73 -19.44
C SER A 139 2.36 -7.21 -20.87
N ALA A 140 3.02 -8.36 -20.97
CA ALA A 140 3.38 -9.02 -22.24
C ALA A 140 3.83 -8.04 -23.36
N PRO A 141 4.82 -7.17 -23.11
CA PRO A 141 5.18 -6.11 -24.05
C PRO A 141 5.68 -6.68 -25.38
N GLU A 142 5.35 -6.00 -26.46
CA GLU A 142 5.99 -6.19 -27.75
C GLU A 142 7.38 -5.56 -27.75
N ASN A 143 8.30 -6.13 -28.55
CA ASN A 143 9.59 -5.49 -28.78
C ASN A 143 9.42 -4.11 -29.41
N GLY A 144 10.28 -3.17 -29.05
CA GLY A 144 10.30 -1.81 -29.54
C GLY A 144 10.64 -0.81 -28.44
N THR A 145 10.51 0.47 -28.77
CA THR A 145 10.83 1.57 -27.88
C THR A 145 9.61 1.99 -27.06
N TYR A 146 9.84 2.17 -25.78
CA TYR A 146 8.90 2.69 -24.80
C TYR A 146 9.47 3.97 -24.21
N ASP A 147 8.62 4.95 -24.02
CA ASP A 147 8.97 6.21 -23.37
C ASP A 147 8.61 6.11 -21.90
N VAL A 148 9.61 6.12 -21.03
CA VAL A 148 9.48 6.10 -19.59
C VAL A 148 9.60 7.53 -19.08
N TRP A 149 8.55 8.03 -18.46
CA TRP A 149 8.47 9.36 -17.90
C TRP A 149 8.43 9.30 -16.38
N VAL A 150 9.26 10.10 -15.74
CA VAL A 150 9.32 10.25 -14.29
C VAL A 150 8.94 11.68 -13.96
N ALA A 151 7.72 11.88 -13.46
CA ALA A 151 7.23 13.18 -13.06
C ALA A 151 7.46 13.41 -11.58
N TRP A 152 7.85 14.62 -11.19
CA TRP A 152 8.05 15.00 -9.80
C TRP A 152 7.01 16.03 -9.37
N GLU A 153 6.22 15.66 -8.37
CA GLU A 153 5.29 16.56 -7.71
C GLU A 153 5.89 16.98 -6.36
N PRO A 154 6.45 18.20 -6.27
CA PRO A 154 7.07 18.68 -5.04
C PRO A 154 6.00 19.02 -4.01
N THR A 155 6.04 18.38 -2.85
CA THR A 155 5.11 18.65 -1.73
C THR A 155 5.42 19.97 -0.99
N TYR A 156 6.66 20.46 -1.08
CA TYR A 156 7.12 21.72 -0.49
C TYR A 156 8.07 22.45 -1.44
N ASN A 157 8.18 23.78 -1.32
CA ASN A 157 9.08 24.64 -2.12
C ASN A 157 10.52 24.10 -2.12
N ILE A 158 10.88 23.30 -3.11
CA ILE A 158 12.16 22.65 -3.21
C ILE A 158 12.97 23.37 -4.29
N SER A 159 14.18 23.73 -3.92
CA SER A 159 15.15 24.39 -4.81
C SER A 159 16.21 23.42 -5.36
N GLU A 160 16.11 22.13 -5.02
CA GLU A 160 17.09 21.10 -5.36
C GLU A 160 16.45 19.99 -6.20
N SER A 161 17.22 19.42 -7.12
CA SER A 161 16.79 18.30 -7.94
C SER A 161 16.81 16.98 -7.16
N LEU A 162 15.87 16.09 -7.47
CA LEU A 162 15.74 14.77 -6.88
C LEU A 162 16.37 13.72 -7.78
N SER A 163 17.33 12.96 -7.26
CA SER A 163 17.97 11.86 -7.96
C SER A 163 17.24 10.55 -7.63
N TYR A 164 17.10 9.69 -8.65
CA TYR A 164 16.49 8.37 -8.50
C TYR A 164 17.33 7.29 -9.19
N GLU A 165 17.18 6.06 -8.74
CA GLU A 165 17.66 4.85 -9.40
C GLU A 165 16.47 4.11 -10.01
N ALA A 166 16.66 3.54 -11.18
CA ALA A 166 15.61 2.83 -11.90
C ALA A 166 16.12 1.50 -12.46
N LEU A 167 15.20 0.57 -12.64
CA LEU A 167 15.46 -0.70 -13.30
C LEU A 167 14.30 -1.07 -14.22
N ALA A 168 14.63 -1.86 -15.28
CA ALA A 168 13.64 -2.61 -16.03
C ALA A 168 14.07 -4.07 -16.06
N GLU A 169 13.17 -4.96 -15.69
CA GLU A 169 13.44 -6.39 -15.66
C GLU A 169 12.26 -7.22 -16.18
N VAL A 170 12.55 -8.43 -16.59
CA VAL A 170 11.53 -9.37 -17.05
C VAL A 170 10.99 -10.12 -15.85
N GLU A 171 9.73 -9.91 -15.56
CA GLU A 171 8.99 -10.67 -14.58
C GLU A 171 8.13 -11.74 -15.23
N PHE A 172 8.13 -12.91 -14.66
CA PHE A 172 7.24 -14.01 -15.04
C PHE A 172 6.31 -14.28 -13.88
N SER A 173 5.03 -14.26 -14.16
CA SER A 173 4.08 -14.90 -13.26
C SER A 173 4.44 -16.37 -13.08
N PRO A 174 4.33 -16.95 -11.89
CA PRO A 174 4.63 -18.35 -11.65
C PRO A 174 3.85 -19.24 -12.62
N ALA A 175 4.46 -20.34 -13.07
CA ALA A 175 3.87 -21.27 -14.03
C ALA A 175 2.51 -21.78 -13.52
N ILE A 176 1.46 -21.53 -14.27
CA ILE A 176 0.08 -21.79 -13.86
C ILE A 176 -0.39 -23.09 -14.44
N HIS A 177 -0.86 -23.96 -13.58
CA HIS A 177 -1.63 -25.18 -13.89
C HIS A 177 -3.07 -24.82 -14.33
N PRO A 178 -3.90 -25.77 -14.80
CA PRO A 178 -5.13 -25.51 -15.53
C PRO A 178 -5.94 -24.35 -14.93
N THR A 179 -6.52 -23.56 -15.79
CA THR A 179 -7.22 -22.29 -15.54
C THR A 179 -7.86 -22.24 -14.15
N ARG A 180 -7.26 -21.47 -13.26
CA ARG A 180 -7.69 -21.32 -11.87
C ARG A 180 -8.08 -19.87 -11.67
N ARG A 181 -9.19 -19.64 -11.00
CA ARG A 181 -9.55 -18.31 -10.51
C ARG A 181 -8.51 -17.85 -9.48
N LEU A 182 -8.08 -16.63 -9.59
CA LEU A 182 -7.14 -15.99 -8.68
C LEU A 182 -7.95 -15.03 -7.81
N LEU A 183 -8.42 -15.54 -6.69
CA LEU A 183 -9.19 -14.79 -5.71
C LEU A 183 -8.25 -14.16 -4.68
N PRO A 184 -8.62 -13.04 -4.07
CA PRO A 184 -7.97 -12.51 -2.88
C PRO A 184 -8.24 -13.43 -1.67
N ASP A 185 -7.54 -13.16 -0.58
CA ASP A 185 -7.72 -13.79 0.73
C ASP A 185 -7.43 -12.73 1.79
N LEU A 186 -8.48 -12.04 2.24
CA LEU A 186 -8.35 -10.92 3.16
C LEU A 186 -8.20 -11.45 4.59
N ALA A 187 -7.25 -10.94 5.31
CA ALA A 187 -7.04 -11.30 6.70
C ALA A 187 -6.62 -10.07 7.52
N PHE A 188 -7.25 -9.90 8.67
CA PHE A 188 -6.77 -8.92 9.64
C PHE A 188 -5.42 -9.34 10.21
N ARG A 189 -4.50 -8.39 10.31
CA ARG A 189 -3.23 -8.55 11.03
C ARG A 189 -3.35 -8.08 12.46
N SER A 190 -2.46 -8.57 13.30
CA SER A 190 -2.35 -8.08 14.66
C SER A 190 -2.16 -6.58 14.67
N THR A 191 -3.06 -5.90 15.36
CA THR A 191 -2.98 -4.46 15.59
C THR A 191 -1.65 -4.12 16.27
N GLU A 192 -0.86 -3.24 15.65
CA GLU A 192 0.45 -2.85 16.17
C GLU A 192 0.31 -1.88 17.36
N ARG A 193 -0.79 -1.13 17.38
CA ARG A 193 -1.07 -0.17 18.46
C ARG A 193 -2.56 -0.08 18.77
N ILE A 194 -2.86 -0.12 20.08
CA ILE A 194 -4.14 0.26 20.67
C ILE A 194 -3.82 1.26 21.77
N SER A 195 -4.42 2.46 21.78
CA SER A 195 -3.95 3.55 22.63
C SER A 195 -5.05 4.58 22.94
N PHE A 196 -4.90 5.26 24.08
CA PHE A 196 -5.58 6.51 24.41
C PHE A 196 -4.70 7.74 24.19
N ASP A 197 -3.58 7.59 23.50
CA ASP A 197 -2.70 8.72 23.24
C ASP A 197 -3.37 9.77 22.36
N THR A 198 -2.97 11.01 22.55
CA THR A 198 -3.43 12.13 21.71
C THR A 198 -2.87 11.96 20.29
N PRO A 199 -3.73 11.81 19.27
CA PRO A 199 -3.26 11.69 17.90
C PRO A 199 -2.73 13.04 17.39
N SER A 200 -1.90 12.98 16.35
CA SER A 200 -1.43 14.17 15.63
C SER A 200 -1.38 13.85 14.15
N PHE A 201 -2.19 14.54 13.37
CA PHE A 201 -2.23 14.38 11.91
C PHE A 201 -2.21 15.75 11.24
N PRO A 202 -1.03 16.25 10.87
CA PRO A 202 -0.81 17.67 10.56
C PRO A 202 -1.42 18.17 9.24
N ILE A 203 -2.03 17.29 8.42
CA ILE A 203 -2.43 17.66 7.06
C ILE A 203 -3.90 18.06 6.95
N PHE A 204 -4.80 17.50 7.77
CA PHE A 204 -6.25 17.63 7.55
C PHE A 204 -7.07 18.16 8.72
N GLU A 205 -6.56 18.21 9.93
CA GLU A 205 -7.35 18.46 11.11
C GLU A 205 -6.71 19.50 12.04
N ALA A 206 -7.57 20.23 12.77
CA ALA A 206 -7.11 20.96 13.91
C ALA A 206 -6.60 19.98 14.98
N ASP A 207 -5.49 20.31 15.63
CA ASP A 207 -4.94 19.50 16.70
C ASP A 207 -6.05 19.15 17.72
N PRO A 208 -6.09 17.90 18.20
CA PRO A 208 -7.02 17.53 19.26
C PRO A 208 -6.78 18.37 20.50
N PRO A 209 -7.79 18.57 21.34
CA PRO A 209 -7.60 19.27 22.62
C PRO A 209 -6.48 18.59 23.43
N PRO A 210 -5.64 19.35 24.12
CA PRO A 210 -4.53 18.77 24.91
C PRO A 210 -5.01 17.68 25.85
N GLY A 211 -4.45 16.47 25.69
CA GLY A 211 -4.80 15.29 26.47
C GLY A 211 -6.05 14.56 26.03
N SER A 212 -6.70 14.96 24.93
CA SER A 212 -7.77 14.19 24.30
C SER A 212 -7.20 13.12 23.39
N SER A 213 -7.85 11.95 23.36
CA SER A 213 -7.60 10.90 22.37
C SER A 213 -8.50 11.05 21.13
N CYS A 214 -9.46 11.99 21.14
CA CYS A 214 -10.36 12.29 20.03
C CYS A 214 -9.91 13.56 19.30
N PHE A 215 -10.05 13.61 17.98
CA PHE A 215 -9.95 14.83 17.19
C PHE A 215 -11.16 15.76 17.42
N LEU A 216 -11.03 17.02 17.07
CA LEU A 216 -12.16 17.97 17.18
C LEU A 216 -13.33 17.58 16.29
N SER A 217 -13.09 17.10 15.07
CA SER A 217 -14.12 16.59 14.17
C SER A 217 -14.90 15.43 14.80
N GLU A 218 -14.21 14.43 15.33
CA GLU A 218 -14.81 13.27 16.01
C GLU A 218 -15.67 13.69 17.20
N MET A 219 -15.27 14.75 17.90
CA MET A 219 -16.04 15.31 19.01
C MET A 219 -17.26 16.11 18.55
N GLU A 220 -17.14 16.87 17.47
CA GLU A 220 -18.19 17.77 16.98
C GLU A 220 -19.22 17.04 16.11
N GLU A 221 -18.81 16.09 15.28
CA GLU A 221 -19.67 15.38 14.33
C GLU A 221 -20.28 14.14 14.98
N ASP A 222 -19.45 13.31 15.62
CA ASP A 222 -19.88 12.02 16.19
C ASP A 222 -20.24 12.14 17.68
N GLY A 223 -19.89 13.26 18.31
CA GLY A 223 -20.09 13.47 19.75
C GLY A 223 -19.15 12.65 20.62
N ALA A 224 -18.04 12.15 20.05
CA ALA A 224 -17.06 11.34 20.76
C ALA A 224 -16.44 12.10 21.94
N GLN A 225 -16.25 11.43 23.06
CA GLN A 225 -15.64 12.02 24.27
C GLN A 225 -14.42 11.23 24.75
N ASN A 226 -14.34 9.94 24.42
CA ASN A 226 -13.27 9.06 24.84
C ASN A 226 -12.97 8.02 23.76
N CYS A 227 -11.97 8.27 22.94
CA CYS A 227 -11.61 7.48 21.78
C CYS A 227 -10.51 6.46 22.12
N LEU A 228 -10.83 5.19 22.06
CA LEU A 228 -9.84 4.13 22.04
C LEU A 228 -9.39 3.95 20.59
N ARG A 229 -8.19 4.39 20.28
CA ARG A 229 -7.61 4.40 18.93
C ARG A 229 -6.81 3.14 18.65
N PHE A 230 -6.78 2.73 17.38
CA PHE A 230 -6.09 1.50 16.97
C PHE A 230 -5.65 1.57 15.51
N ASP A 231 -4.62 0.78 15.16
CA ASP A 231 -4.30 0.50 13.77
C ASP A 231 -5.27 -0.54 13.22
N GLN A 232 -5.70 -0.37 11.97
CA GLN A 232 -6.34 -1.41 11.18
C GLN A 232 -5.41 -1.83 10.05
N ILE A 233 -5.10 -3.11 10.00
CA ILE A 233 -4.18 -3.68 9.03
C ILE A 233 -4.86 -4.88 8.39
N ILE A 234 -5.18 -4.77 7.11
CA ILE A 234 -5.82 -5.82 6.33
C ILE A 234 -4.85 -6.26 5.25
N ALA A 235 -4.49 -7.53 5.24
CA ALA A 235 -3.59 -8.12 4.25
C ALA A 235 -4.36 -8.93 3.22
N ASN A 236 -3.86 -8.98 2.00
CA ASN A 236 -4.26 -9.99 1.02
C ASN A 236 -3.22 -11.11 1.01
N GLU A 237 -3.54 -12.24 1.61
CA GLU A 237 -2.64 -13.39 1.75
C GLU A 237 -2.53 -14.24 0.49
N ALA A 238 -3.46 -14.10 -0.46
CA ALA A 238 -3.49 -14.90 -1.68
C ALA A 238 -2.64 -14.29 -2.80
N GLN A 239 -2.54 -15.05 -3.91
CA GLN A 239 -1.88 -14.59 -5.13
C GLN A 239 -2.80 -13.76 -6.03
N GLY A 240 -4.12 -13.90 -5.88
CA GLY A 240 -5.10 -13.11 -6.62
C GLY A 240 -5.22 -11.72 -6.02
N PRO A 241 -5.23 -10.66 -6.84
CA PRO A 241 -5.50 -9.33 -6.32
C PRO A 241 -6.99 -9.18 -5.97
N LEU A 242 -7.29 -8.39 -4.96
CA LEU A 242 -8.58 -7.73 -4.87
C LEU A 242 -8.54 -6.57 -5.87
N GLU A 243 -9.42 -6.55 -6.85
CA GLU A 243 -9.63 -5.41 -7.73
C GLU A 243 -11.11 -5.07 -7.77
N LEU A 244 -11.42 -3.85 -7.37
CA LEU A 244 -12.77 -3.30 -7.33
C LEU A 244 -12.84 -2.12 -8.28
N SER A 245 -13.84 -2.09 -9.15
CA SER A 245 -14.04 -1.02 -10.12
C SER A 245 -15.47 -0.51 -10.13
N PHE A 246 -15.62 0.79 -10.36
CA PHE A 246 -16.91 1.46 -10.51
C PHE A 246 -16.82 2.61 -11.49
N THR A 247 -17.95 3.06 -11.99
CA THR A 247 -18.03 4.15 -12.97
C THR A 247 -18.99 5.22 -12.49
N ILE A 248 -18.55 6.46 -12.53
CA ILE A 248 -19.38 7.64 -12.24
C ILE A 248 -19.86 8.24 -13.55
N PRO A 249 -21.17 8.18 -13.86
CA PRO A 249 -21.70 8.77 -15.07
C PRO A 249 -21.49 10.28 -15.12
N PRO A 250 -21.31 10.88 -16.32
CA PRO A 250 -21.11 12.31 -16.45
C PRO A 250 -22.25 13.12 -15.84
N GLY A 251 -21.90 14.02 -14.91
CA GLY A 251 -22.87 14.89 -14.24
C GLY A 251 -23.74 14.19 -13.19
N SER A 252 -23.35 13.01 -12.73
CA SER A 252 -24.00 12.36 -11.61
C SER A 252 -23.88 13.21 -10.34
N GLU A 253 -24.97 13.31 -9.59
CA GLU A 253 -25.00 13.87 -8.21
C GLU A 253 -25.14 12.77 -7.17
N GLU A 254 -25.05 11.51 -7.57
CA GLU A 254 -25.10 10.35 -6.68
C GLU A 254 -23.78 10.23 -5.92
N HIS A 255 -23.88 9.72 -4.69
CA HIS A 255 -22.72 9.50 -3.82
C HIS A 255 -22.42 8.02 -3.60
N HIS A 256 -23.28 7.12 -4.06
CA HIS A 256 -23.17 5.67 -3.94
C HIS A 256 -23.17 5.05 -5.33
N PHE A 257 -22.27 4.10 -5.55
CA PHE A 257 -22.13 3.41 -6.83
C PHE A 257 -21.89 1.92 -6.60
N ASP A 258 -22.57 1.10 -7.40
CA ASP A 258 -22.32 -0.33 -7.44
C ASP A 258 -20.88 -0.61 -7.89
N VAL A 259 -20.24 -1.57 -7.24
CA VAL A 259 -18.87 -2.00 -7.51
C VAL A 259 -18.88 -3.37 -8.19
N GLU A 260 -18.00 -3.52 -9.17
CA GLU A 260 -17.66 -4.81 -9.77
C GLU A 260 -16.32 -5.30 -9.22
N GLN A 261 -16.30 -6.51 -8.66
CA GLN A 261 -15.06 -7.22 -8.35
C GLN A 261 -14.55 -7.90 -9.62
N ARG A 262 -13.33 -7.58 -10.01
CA ARG A 262 -12.64 -8.25 -11.10
C ARG A 262 -11.87 -9.45 -10.60
N VAL A 263 -12.26 -10.62 -11.04
CA VAL A 263 -11.60 -11.89 -10.71
C VAL A 263 -10.76 -12.36 -11.89
N TYR A 264 -9.47 -12.38 -11.69
CA TYR A 264 -8.52 -12.86 -12.69
C TYR A 264 -8.46 -14.38 -12.70
N SER A 265 -8.05 -14.91 -13.84
CA SER A 265 -7.76 -16.30 -14.03
C SER A 265 -6.28 -16.48 -14.34
N SER A 266 -5.80 -17.66 -14.06
CA SER A 266 -4.40 -18.03 -14.22
C SER A 266 -3.88 -18.05 -15.67
N ASP A 267 -4.75 -17.92 -16.66
CA ASP A 267 -4.41 -17.75 -18.07
C ASP A 267 -4.41 -16.27 -18.53
N GLY A 268 -4.62 -15.35 -17.58
CA GLY A 268 -4.68 -13.91 -17.82
C GLY A 268 -6.07 -13.40 -18.26
N SER A 269 -7.06 -14.29 -18.39
CA SER A 269 -8.45 -13.85 -18.56
C SER A 269 -9.01 -13.33 -17.23
N PHE A 270 -10.10 -12.59 -17.29
CA PHE A 270 -10.82 -12.13 -16.11
C PHE A 270 -12.34 -12.18 -16.34
N ALA A 271 -13.07 -12.11 -15.26
CA ALA A 271 -14.51 -11.92 -15.24
C ALA A 271 -14.86 -10.89 -14.15
N ASP A 272 -15.76 -9.99 -14.47
CA ASP A 272 -16.30 -9.04 -13.52
C ASP A 272 -17.60 -9.60 -12.92
N GLN A 273 -17.81 -9.36 -11.62
CA GLN A 273 -18.97 -9.81 -10.86
C GLN A 273 -19.35 -8.74 -9.84
N PRO A 274 -20.59 -8.74 -9.30
CA PRO A 274 -20.95 -7.82 -8.23
C PRO A 274 -19.97 -7.92 -7.07
N GLY A 275 -19.51 -6.78 -6.57
CA GLY A 275 -18.48 -6.67 -5.52
C GLY A 275 -18.83 -5.63 -4.45
N GLY A 276 -20.11 -5.34 -4.22
CA GLY A 276 -20.55 -4.39 -3.19
C GLY A 276 -20.80 -2.99 -3.70
N GLU A 277 -20.50 -1.99 -2.89
CA GLU A 277 -20.82 -0.59 -3.13
C GLU A 277 -19.68 0.33 -2.66
N VAL A 278 -19.51 1.47 -3.31
CA VAL A 278 -18.68 2.58 -2.83
C VAL A 278 -19.55 3.78 -2.49
N GLU A 279 -19.08 4.57 -1.53
CA GLU A 279 -19.67 5.84 -1.14
C GLU A 279 -18.66 6.99 -1.24
N PHE A 280 -19.15 8.18 -1.59
CA PHE A 280 -18.32 9.39 -1.55
C PHE A 280 -18.24 9.93 -0.13
N HIS A 281 -17.06 9.90 0.45
CA HIS A 281 -16.81 10.43 1.78
C HIS A 281 -16.47 11.92 1.71
N GLY A 282 -17.44 12.77 2.02
CA GLY A 282 -17.35 14.24 1.83
C GLY A 282 -16.23 14.91 2.60
N ILE A 283 -15.91 14.43 3.80
CA ILE A 283 -14.82 14.96 4.64
C ILE A 283 -13.45 14.68 4.04
N HIS A 284 -13.28 13.46 3.52
CA HIS A 284 -12.02 13.04 2.89
C HIS A 284 -11.94 13.41 1.40
N GLY A 285 -13.07 13.73 0.78
CA GLY A 285 -13.14 14.15 -0.63
C GLY A 285 -12.85 13.05 -1.64
N HIS A 286 -12.99 11.76 -1.25
CA HIS A 286 -12.76 10.61 -2.11
C HIS A 286 -13.73 9.47 -1.83
N TYR A 287 -13.69 8.43 -2.69
CA TYR A 287 -14.58 7.27 -2.59
C TYR A 287 -14.01 6.19 -1.68
N HIS A 288 -14.86 5.68 -0.81
CA HIS A 288 -14.59 4.55 0.07
C HIS A 288 -15.43 3.35 -0.36
N TYR A 289 -14.85 2.16 -0.31
CA TYR A 289 -15.61 0.91 -0.35
C TYR A 289 -16.40 0.76 0.94
N SER A 290 -17.71 0.61 0.81
CA SER A 290 -18.63 0.52 1.94
C SER A 290 -18.48 -0.83 2.65
N SER A 291 -18.64 -0.84 3.97
CA SER A 291 -18.59 -2.06 4.79
C SER A 291 -17.32 -2.92 4.61
N PHE A 292 -16.17 -2.27 4.33
CA PHE A 292 -14.90 -3.00 4.14
C PHE A 292 -14.39 -3.64 5.42
N ALA A 293 -14.61 -2.98 6.57
CA ALA A 293 -14.20 -3.53 7.85
C ALA A 293 -15.13 -3.11 8.97
N THR A 294 -15.24 -3.95 10.00
CA THR A 294 -15.91 -3.60 11.25
C THR A 294 -14.95 -3.75 12.41
N THR A 295 -15.15 -2.93 13.45
CA THR A 295 -14.46 -3.07 14.73
C THR A 295 -15.48 -2.99 15.85
N GLU A 296 -15.48 -3.98 16.72
CA GLU A 296 -16.44 -4.14 17.81
C GLU A 296 -15.75 -4.35 19.15
N LEU A 297 -16.25 -3.68 20.20
CA LEU A 297 -15.82 -3.91 21.58
C LEU A 297 -16.83 -4.79 22.32
N TRP A 298 -16.38 -5.95 22.75
CA TRP A 298 -17.16 -6.88 23.52
C TRP A 298 -16.69 -6.96 24.96
N ALA A 299 -17.61 -7.05 25.92
CA ALA A 299 -17.23 -7.45 27.26
C ALA A 299 -16.64 -8.87 27.23
N SER A 300 -15.58 -9.12 27.99
CA SER A 300 -14.99 -10.44 28.10
C SER A 300 -14.65 -10.81 29.55
N ASN A 301 -14.37 -12.09 29.78
CA ASN A 301 -13.78 -12.53 31.02
C ASN A 301 -12.24 -12.40 31.00
N GLU A 302 -11.58 -12.79 32.08
CA GLU A 302 -10.12 -12.74 32.21
C GLU A 302 -9.34 -13.60 31.19
N THR A 303 -10.03 -14.48 30.45
CA THR A 303 -9.44 -15.34 29.42
C THR A 303 -9.79 -14.90 28.00
N GLY A 304 -10.46 -13.74 27.83
CA GLY A 304 -10.83 -13.20 26.53
C GLY A 304 -12.10 -13.82 25.91
N THR A 305 -12.85 -14.64 26.67
CA THR A 305 -14.12 -15.19 26.17
C THR A 305 -15.19 -14.11 26.21
N LYS A 306 -15.94 -13.93 25.11
CA LYS A 306 -17.05 -12.98 25.02
C LYS A 306 -18.08 -13.21 26.11
N LEU A 307 -18.59 -12.11 26.66
CA LEU A 307 -19.73 -12.08 27.58
C LEU A 307 -20.86 -11.28 26.93
N GLY A 308 -22.07 -11.86 26.96
CA GLY A 308 -23.22 -11.22 26.32
C GLY A 308 -23.45 -11.70 24.87
N THR A 309 -24.45 -11.10 24.21
CA THR A 309 -24.90 -11.45 22.86
C THR A 309 -24.82 -10.31 21.84
N ALA A 310 -24.28 -9.17 22.27
CA ALA A 310 -24.06 -7.99 21.43
C ALA A 310 -22.79 -7.27 21.88
N PRO A 311 -22.10 -6.54 20.99
CA PRO A 311 -21.01 -5.67 21.36
C PRO A 311 -21.51 -4.56 22.29
N LEU A 312 -20.60 -3.96 23.04
CA LEU A 312 -20.87 -2.78 23.87
C LEU A 312 -20.93 -1.51 23.02
N THR A 313 -20.08 -1.45 22.04
CA THR A 313 -19.95 -0.38 21.07
C THR A 313 -19.21 -0.89 19.83
N ASP A 314 -19.37 -0.21 18.72
CA ASP A 314 -18.73 -0.45 17.44
C ASP A 314 -18.07 0.84 16.92
N ALA A 315 -17.10 0.69 16.03
CA ALA A 315 -16.47 1.83 15.37
C ALA A 315 -17.41 2.42 14.32
N GLN A 316 -17.39 3.74 14.17
CA GLN A 316 -18.20 4.44 13.18
C GLN A 316 -17.62 4.27 11.77
N LYS A 317 -16.29 4.18 11.64
CA LYS A 317 -15.64 3.98 10.36
C LYS A 317 -15.73 2.52 9.94
N VAL A 318 -16.52 2.27 8.91
CA VAL A 318 -16.72 0.95 8.28
C VAL A 318 -16.33 0.95 6.81
N SER A 319 -16.11 2.14 6.22
CA SER A 319 -15.76 2.31 4.81
C SER A 319 -14.32 2.81 4.64
N PHE A 320 -13.65 2.35 3.57
CA PHE A 320 -12.22 2.54 3.39
C PHE A 320 -11.85 2.74 1.92
N CYS A 321 -10.80 3.55 1.68
CA CYS A 321 -10.09 3.59 0.43
C CYS A 321 -9.07 2.45 0.39
N ILE A 322 -9.33 1.41 -0.35
CA ILE A 322 -8.51 0.20 -0.35
C ILE A 322 -7.28 0.41 -1.25
N ALA A 323 -6.08 0.27 -0.68
CA ALA A 323 -4.83 0.50 -1.40
C ALA A 323 -3.66 -0.32 -0.85
N ASP A 324 -2.65 -0.54 -1.71
CA ASP A 324 -1.37 -1.16 -1.36
C ASP A 324 -0.51 -0.17 -0.56
N ILE A 325 -0.59 -0.19 0.75
CA ILE A 325 0.15 0.73 1.63
C ILE A 325 1.48 0.14 2.05
N ARG A 326 1.50 -1.12 2.46
CA ARG A 326 2.69 -1.78 3.02
C ARG A 326 2.80 -3.22 2.49
N ILE A 327 4.02 -3.70 2.29
CA ILE A 327 4.27 -5.10 1.95
C ILE A 327 4.03 -5.96 3.18
N ASP A 328 3.20 -7.00 3.02
CA ASP A 328 2.98 -8.00 4.07
C ASP A 328 4.24 -8.85 4.26
N LYS A 329 4.95 -8.59 5.35
CA LYS A 329 6.15 -9.34 5.73
C LYS A 329 5.92 -10.82 6.06
N TRP A 330 4.67 -11.24 6.15
CA TRP A 330 4.25 -12.61 6.44
C TRP A 330 3.78 -13.36 5.18
N ALA A 331 3.63 -12.69 4.04
CA ALA A 331 3.29 -13.33 2.79
C ALA A 331 4.35 -14.38 2.42
N GLU A 332 3.94 -15.62 2.27
CA GLU A 332 4.86 -16.74 1.96
C GLU A 332 5.45 -16.67 0.55
N LYS A 333 4.91 -15.85 -0.33
CA LYS A 333 5.33 -15.78 -1.73
C LYS A 333 5.16 -14.38 -2.28
N GLY A 334 6.30 -13.79 -2.49
CA GLY A 334 6.57 -12.81 -3.54
C GLY A 334 5.56 -11.69 -3.67
N ASP A 335 5.96 -10.60 -3.17
CA ASP A 335 5.38 -9.30 -3.33
C ASP A 335 5.06 -9.06 -4.80
N GLY A 336 3.78 -9.06 -5.17
CA GLY A 336 3.35 -8.51 -6.45
C GLY A 336 3.79 -7.04 -6.51
N PRO A 337 3.99 -6.48 -7.72
CA PRO A 337 4.26 -5.05 -7.84
C PRO A 337 3.09 -4.27 -7.25
N ARG A 338 3.39 -3.19 -6.55
CA ARG A 338 2.38 -2.27 -6.03
C ARG A 338 1.48 -1.80 -7.18
N THR A 339 0.19 -2.07 -7.11
CA THR A 339 -0.75 -1.85 -8.20
C THR A 339 -1.82 -0.81 -7.86
N TYR A 340 -2.34 -0.85 -6.63
CA TYR A 340 -3.43 0.02 -6.19
C TYR A 340 -2.90 1.07 -5.23
N MET A 341 -3.21 2.32 -5.53
CA MET A 341 -2.64 3.45 -4.81
C MET A 341 -3.75 4.24 -4.13
N ALA A 342 -3.48 4.83 -2.97
CA ALA A 342 -4.45 5.68 -2.30
C ALA A 342 -5.05 6.81 -3.19
N PRO A 343 -4.30 7.43 -4.15
CA PRO A 343 -4.89 8.33 -5.13
C PRO A 343 -5.95 7.74 -6.05
N ASP A 344 -5.95 6.42 -6.24
CA ASP A 344 -6.93 5.76 -7.11
C ASP A 344 -8.36 5.91 -6.55
N CYS A 345 -8.50 6.19 -5.24
CA CYS A 345 -9.78 6.53 -4.63
C CYS A 345 -10.22 7.98 -4.90
N LEU A 346 -9.27 8.84 -5.27
CA LEU A 346 -9.47 10.27 -5.50
C LEU A 346 -9.62 10.61 -6.97
N PHE A 347 -8.86 9.92 -7.82
CA PHE A 347 -8.76 10.20 -9.24
C PHE A 347 -9.19 8.99 -10.05
N PRO A 348 -9.96 9.20 -11.14
CA PRO A 348 -10.31 8.11 -12.02
C PRO A 348 -9.07 7.54 -12.71
N ALA A 349 -9.06 6.22 -12.88
CA ALA A 349 -8.02 5.54 -13.64
C ALA A 349 -8.05 5.97 -15.13
N TYR A 350 -9.23 6.27 -15.64
CA TYR A 350 -9.46 6.89 -16.96
C TYR A 350 -10.89 7.44 -17.04
N SER A 351 -11.14 8.29 -18.05
CA SER A 351 -12.46 8.84 -18.34
C SER A 351 -12.82 8.60 -19.81
N ASP A 352 -14.09 8.33 -20.09
CA ASP A 352 -14.62 8.18 -21.43
C ASP A 352 -16.08 8.70 -21.54
N GLU A 353 -16.81 8.33 -22.59
CA GLU A 353 -18.20 8.77 -22.80
C GLU A 353 -19.17 8.19 -21.74
N ALA A 354 -18.81 7.08 -21.10
CA ALA A 354 -19.61 6.46 -20.03
C ALA A 354 -19.41 7.16 -18.68
N GLY A 355 -18.27 7.83 -18.50
CA GLY A 355 -17.96 8.58 -17.29
C GLY A 355 -16.53 8.42 -16.81
N ASP A 356 -16.36 8.66 -15.52
CA ASP A 356 -15.09 8.51 -14.80
C ASP A 356 -15.00 7.10 -14.20
N HIS A 357 -13.98 6.35 -14.59
CA HIS A 357 -13.76 4.97 -14.17
C HIS A 357 -12.73 4.92 -13.04
N PHE A 358 -13.15 4.46 -11.89
CA PHE A 358 -12.32 4.33 -10.70
C PHE A 358 -11.93 2.87 -10.47
N ARG A 359 -10.83 2.68 -9.75
CA ARG A 359 -10.33 1.36 -9.38
C ARG A 359 -9.64 1.43 -8.02
N GLN A 360 -10.07 0.57 -7.12
CA GLN A 360 -9.44 0.37 -5.81
C GLN A 360 -9.04 -1.10 -5.68
N GLY A 361 -8.16 -1.43 -4.76
CA GLY A 361 -7.82 -2.83 -4.53
C GLY A 361 -6.63 -3.09 -3.64
N LEU A 362 -6.29 -4.38 -3.51
CA LEU A 362 -5.19 -4.85 -2.69
C LEU A 362 -4.46 -5.98 -3.41
N THR A 363 -3.22 -5.73 -3.79
CA THR A 363 -2.36 -6.73 -4.46
C THR A 363 -2.03 -7.87 -3.50
N GLY A 364 -1.95 -9.10 -4.00
CA GLY A 364 -1.49 -10.23 -3.20
C GLY A 364 -0.13 -9.98 -2.58
N GLY A 365 -0.01 -10.18 -1.27
CA GLY A 365 1.20 -9.90 -0.48
C GLY A 365 1.34 -8.45 0.00
N TRP A 366 0.30 -7.63 -0.18
CA TRP A 366 0.26 -6.26 0.35
C TRP A 366 -0.76 -6.11 1.46
N GLU A 367 -0.55 -5.07 2.26
CA GLU A 367 -1.43 -4.65 3.36
C GLU A 367 -2.00 -3.27 3.08
N ASP A 368 -3.29 -3.12 3.33
CA ASP A 368 -3.94 -1.83 3.54
C ASP A 368 -3.82 -1.47 5.01
N VAL A 369 -3.32 -0.28 5.31
CA VAL A 369 -2.96 0.13 6.67
C VAL A 369 -3.58 1.48 7.00
N TYR A 370 -4.39 1.49 8.04
CA TYR A 370 -4.93 2.69 8.66
C TYR A 370 -4.36 2.83 10.05
N ASP A 371 -3.44 3.78 10.21
CA ASP A 371 -2.75 4.01 11.48
C ASP A 371 -3.65 4.64 12.53
N TRP A 372 -3.43 4.33 13.79
CA TRP A 372 -4.18 4.80 14.96
C TRP A 372 -4.34 6.33 15.04
N TYR A 373 -3.43 7.09 14.46
CA TYR A 373 -3.41 8.57 14.49
C TYR A 373 -4.19 9.23 13.34
N ILE A 374 -4.77 8.45 12.43
CA ILE A 374 -5.60 8.97 11.34
C ILE A 374 -7.00 9.30 11.89
N PRO A 375 -7.67 10.38 11.43
CA PRO A 375 -9.06 10.65 11.80
C PRO A 375 -9.97 9.44 11.59
N ASP A 376 -10.98 9.31 12.43
CA ASP A 376 -11.99 8.25 12.47
C ASP A 376 -11.47 6.84 12.81
N GLN A 377 -10.15 6.68 13.08
CA GLN A 377 -9.56 5.40 13.52
C GLN A 377 -9.72 5.20 15.02
N TYR A 378 -10.96 5.03 15.49
CA TYR A 378 -11.27 4.85 16.90
C TYR A 378 -12.57 4.07 17.13
N ILE A 379 -12.76 3.65 18.37
CA ILE A 379 -14.03 3.20 18.92
C ILE A 379 -14.35 4.04 20.18
N GLU A 380 -15.60 4.51 20.26
CA GLU A 380 -16.07 5.32 21.39
C GLU A 380 -16.26 4.46 22.65
N VAL A 381 -15.60 4.83 23.75
CA VAL A 381 -15.61 4.07 24.99
C VAL A 381 -16.03 4.90 26.21
N THR A 382 -16.75 6.00 25.99
CA THR A 382 -17.32 6.80 27.08
C THR A 382 -18.26 5.98 27.94
N GLY A 383 -18.03 5.98 29.23
CA GLY A 383 -18.84 5.23 30.21
C GLY A 383 -18.54 3.73 30.27
N VAL A 384 -17.60 3.23 29.48
CA VAL A 384 -17.10 1.86 29.63
C VAL A 384 -16.28 1.77 30.91
N ALA A 385 -16.54 0.74 31.72
CA ALA A 385 -15.91 0.56 33.02
C ALA A 385 -14.51 -0.08 32.92
N ASP A 386 -13.77 -0.09 34.03
CA ASP A 386 -12.57 -0.94 34.14
C ASP A 386 -12.94 -2.40 34.00
N GLY A 387 -12.17 -3.17 33.19
CA GLY A 387 -12.47 -4.57 32.96
C GLY A 387 -11.67 -5.21 31.85
N PHE A 388 -12.09 -6.41 31.50
CA PHE A 388 -11.54 -7.18 30.38
C PHE A 388 -12.49 -7.08 29.20
N TYR A 389 -11.91 -6.89 28.01
CA TYR A 389 -12.65 -6.70 26.80
C TYR A 389 -12.00 -7.46 25.64
N ARG A 390 -12.79 -7.72 24.62
CA ARG A 390 -12.36 -8.24 23.34
C ARG A 390 -12.64 -7.18 22.29
N LEU A 391 -11.58 -6.68 21.66
CA LEU A 391 -11.66 -5.79 20.52
C LEU A 391 -11.51 -6.63 19.27
N GLU A 392 -12.59 -6.78 18.53
CA GLU A 392 -12.71 -7.65 17.37
C GLU A 392 -12.74 -6.82 16.10
N PHE A 393 -11.98 -7.27 15.12
CA PHE A 393 -11.85 -6.68 13.81
C PHE A 393 -12.25 -7.70 12.75
N CYS A 394 -13.10 -7.34 11.81
CA CYS A 394 -13.46 -8.20 10.70
C CYS A 394 -13.35 -7.45 9.38
N ALA A 395 -12.64 -8.01 8.39
CA ALA A 395 -12.67 -7.56 7.01
C ALA A 395 -13.90 -8.16 6.31
N ASP A 396 -14.42 -7.45 5.33
CA ASP A 396 -15.58 -7.85 4.53
C ASP A 396 -16.71 -8.56 5.33
N PRO A 397 -17.24 -7.91 6.38
CA PRO A 397 -18.18 -8.56 7.30
C PRO A 397 -19.50 -8.98 6.64
N GLU A 398 -19.80 -8.44 5.46
CA GLU A 398 -21.00 -8.74 4.68
C GLU A 398 -20.77 -9.78 3.58
N ASN A 399 -19.53 -10.28 3.42
CA ASN A 399 -19.09 -11.18 2.34
C ASN A 399 -19.49 -10.63 0.96
N GLY A 400 -19.24 -9.34 0.74
CA GLY A 400 -19.46 -8.67 -0.53
C GLY A 400 -18.37 -8.97 -1.57
N ILE A 401 -17.21 -9.40 -1.11
CA ILE A 401 -16.04 -9.77 -1.89
C ILE A 401 -15.94 -11.30 -1.93
N GLU A 402 -15.76 -11.88 -3.11
CA GLU A 402 -15.49 -13.31 -3.22
C GLU A 402 -14.02 -13.59 -2.94
N GLU A 403 -13.73 -14.44 -1.97
CA GLU A 403 -12.38 -14.74 -1.48
C GLU A 403 -12.02 -16.23 -1.57
N VAL A 404 -10.76 -16.54 -1.30
CA VAL A 404 -10.28 -17.93 -1.18
C VAL A 404 -10.78 -18.57 0.11
N ASN A 405 -10.81 -17.80 1.20
CA ASN A 405 -11.16 -18.27 2.52
C ASN A 405 -11.85 -17.14 3.31
N GLU A 406 -13.10 -17.36 3.65
CA GLU A 406 -13.92 -16.41 4.41
C GLU A 406 -13.80 -16.59 5.94
N ASP A 407 -13.11 -17.65 6.40
CA ASP A 407 -13.04 -17.99 7.82
C ASP A 407 -11.91 -17.28 8.58
N ASN A 408 -11.00 -16.57 7.89
CA ASN A 408 -9.84 -15.87 8.47
C ASN A 408 -9.98 -14.34 8.47
N ASN A 409 -11.11 -13.80 8.05
CA ASN A 409 -11.34 -12.35 7.93
C ASN A 409 -11.38 -11.63 9.27
N CYS A 410 -11.55 -12.33 10.38
CA CYS A 410 -11.68 -11.73 11.70
C CYS A 410 -10.49 -12.03 12.60
N LEU A 411 -10.14 -11.04 13.42
CA LEU A 411 -9.12 -11.15 14.45
C LEU A 411 -9.62 -10.45 15.73
N ALA A 412 -9.29 -10.98 16.89
CA ALA A 412 -9.61 -10.31 18.13
C ALA A 412 -8.42 -10.14 19.05
N ASN A 413 -8.30 -8.96 19.66
CA ASN A 413 -7.38 -8.68 20.72
C ASN A 413 -8.09 -8.71 22.07
N HIS A 414 -7.56 -9.52 23.00
CA HIS A 414 -7.94 -9.45 24.39
C HIS A 414 -7.23 -8.25 25.05
N ILE A 415 -7.99 -7.33 25.59
CA ILE A 415 -7.50 -6.11 26.20
C ILE A 415 -8.03 -5.94 27.60
N ARG A 416 -7.30 -5.19 28.42
CA ARG A 416 -7.77 -4.71 29.71
C ARG A 416 -7.81 -3.21 29.70
N LEU A 417 -8.97 -2.64 30.06
CA LEU A 417 -9.13 -1.21 30.32
C LEU A 417 -9.06 -0.94 31.81
N SER A 418 -8.37 0.12 32.20
CA SER A 418 -8.20 0.51 33.60
C SER A 418 -8.15 2.02 33.77
N ASN A 419 -8.55 2.51 34.95
CA ASN A 419 -8.69 3.94 35.30
C ASN A 419 -9.61 4.72 34.34
N MET A 420 -10.62 4.04 33.78
CA MET A 420 -11.51 4.62 32.79
C MET A 420 -12.23 5.87 33.28
N GLY A 421 -12.36 6.87 32.39
CA GLY A 421 -12.96 8.16 32.69
C GLY A 421 -12.06 9.10 33.52
N THR A 422 -10.80 8.80 33.65
CA THR A 422 -9.78 9.66 34.29
C THR A 422 -8.67 10.05 33.31
N SER A 423 -7.85 11.03 33.67
CA SER A 423 -6.65 11.38 32.87
C SER A 423 -5.54 10.30 32.89
N GLU A 424 -5.72 9.24 33.65
CA GLU A 424 -4.76 8.12 33.78
C GLU A 424 -5.32 6.82 33.17
N GLN A 425 -6.33 6.92 32.32
CA GLN A 425 -6.89 5.76 31.64
C GLN A 425 -5.85 5.04 30.79
N GLN A 426 -5.94 3.72 30.78
CA GLN A 426 -4.94 2.86 30.14
C GLN A 426 -5.62 1.69 29.47
N VAL A 427 -4.99 1.25 28.37
CA VAL A 427 -5.27 -0.02 27.71
C VAL A 427 -4.03 -0.91 27.77
N GLU A 428 -4.22 -2.15 28.15
CA GLU A 428 -3.20 -3.22 28.15
C GLU A 428 -3.65 -4.29 27.15
N VAL A 429 -2.84 -4.59 26.14
CA VAL A 429 -3.07 -5.68 25.20
C VAL A 429 -2.53 -6.97 25.81
N LEU A 430 -3.40 -7.93 26.10
CA LEU A 430 -3.08 -9.18 26.76
C LEU A 430 -2.72 -10.29 25.77
N GLY A 431 -3.11 -10.15 24.50
CA GLY A 431 -2.83 -11.08 23.41
C GLY A 431 -4.00 -11.21 22.44
N GLN A 432 -3.81 -12.06 21.44
CA GLN A 432 -4.88 -12.45 20.51
C GLN A 432 -5.70 -13.59 21.11
N VAL A 433 -6.98 -13.62 20.76
CA VAL A 433 -7.93 -14.66 21.17
C VAL A 433 -8.79 -15.08 19.96
N ASP A 434 -9.14 -16.38 19.94
CA ASP A 434 -9.99 -16.97 18.88
C ASP A 434 -11.47 -16.61 19.06
#